data_f77666b2e2577cb3119958629371d48f
#
_entry.id   f77666b2e2577cb3119958629371d48f
#
_cell.length_a   1.000
_cell.length_b   1.000
_cell.length_c   1.000
_cell.angle_alpha   90.00
_cell.angle_beta   90.00
_cell.angle_gamma   90.00
#
_symmetry.space_group_name_H-M   'P 1'
#
loop_
_entity.id
_entity.type
_entity.pdbx_description
1 polymer ?
#
loop_
_entity_poly.entity_id
_entity_poly.type
_entity_poly.pdbx_seq_one_letter_code
_entity_poly.pdbx_strand_id
1 'polypeptide(L)'
;MTTYVLRHGQTNYSRRYLVNGDPSKPIQLTEEGRQSLSRGWSTLPLHAVRTWLTSEFPRAQQTASLLMGVPAAALVIDPHLNELDYGAFEGGPFLEYAVWLDSHGATKRPEGGTESQREGIRRMLKGVLAALEHPGPRVLVGHGLLISVLLWQKSRCSDEAMPLFFPEAPYVEPIVIPDAELPVWITALLSDLDRDARQEAAGRGGAAILRIYGGSAVATVESASHSPDLKDLPHA
;
A
#
# COMPACT_ATOMS: atom_id res chain seq x y z
N MET A 1 -3.35 19.40 -15.54
CA MET A 1 -4.46 18.68 -14.88
C MET A 1 -3.93 18.05 -13.60
N THR A 2 -4.77 17.37 -12.82
CA THR A 2 -4.40 16.86 -11.49
C THR A 2 -4.88 15.42 -11.33
N THR A 3 -4.03 14.60 -10.72
CA THR A 3 -4.33 13.22 -10.32
C THR A 3 -4.39 13.16 -8.78
N TYR A 4 -5.48 12.64 -8.25
CA TYR A 4 -5.68 12.37 -6.83
C TYR A 4 -5.52 10.88 -6.59
N VAL A 5 -4.62 10.48 -5.71
CA VAL A 5 -4.40 9.06 -5.38
C VAL A 5 -4.67 8.87 -3.91
N LEU A 6 -5.52 7.90 -3.55
CA LEU A 6 -5.91 7.69 -2.15
C LEU A 6 -6.05 6.20 -1.82
N ARG A 7 -5.90 5.90 -0.53
CA ARG A 7 -6.21 4.59 0.04
C ARG A 7 -7.72 4.45 0.23
N HIS A 8 -8.27 3.26 -0.04
CA HIS A 8 -9.66 2.91 0.30
C HIS A 8 -9.98 3.20 1.76
N GLY A 9 -11.27 3.34 2.10
CA GLY A 9 -11.75 3.51 3.47
C GLY A 9 -11.47 2.27 4.35
N GLN A 10 -11.57 2.44 5.67
CA GLN A 10 -11.29 1.39 6.64
C GLN A 10 -12.18 0.15 6.43
N THR A 11 -11.58 -1.04 6.57
CA THR A 11 -12.24 -2.35 6.58
C THR A 11 -11.98 -3.07 7.92
N ASN A 12 -12.71 -4.15 8.19
CA ASN A 12 -12.43 -4.99 9.36
C ASN A 12 -11.03 -5.61 9.31
N TYR A 13 -10.52 -5.93 8.13
CA TYR A 13 -9.17 -6.45 7.95
C TYR A 13 -8.13 -5.36 8.25
N SER A 14 -8.21 -4.21 7.60
CA SER A 14 -7.22 -3.15 7.78
C SER A 14 -7.22 -2.57 9.20
N ARG A 15 -8.39 -2.49 9.88
CA ARG A 15 -8.47 -2.10 11.29
C ARG A 15 -7.74 -3.06 12.23
N ARG A 16 -7.65 -4.32 11.86
CA ARG A 16 -6.99 -5.40 12.64
C ARG A 16 -5.58 -5.68 12.13
N TYR A 17 -5.06 -4.88 11.22
CA TYR A 17 -3.76 -5.10 10.58
C TYR A 17 -3.64 -6.48 9.93
N LEU A 18 -4.72 -7.00 9.34
CA LEU A 18 -4.71 -8.22 8.55
C LEU A 18 -4.44 -7.89 7.09
N VAL A 19 -3.58 -8.69 6.42
CA VAL A 19 -3.29 -8.53 5.00
C VAL A 19 -4.40 -9.14 4.15
N ASN A 20 -4.65 -8.52 2.99
CA ASN A 20 -5.55 -9.06 1.98
C ASN A 20 -5.12 -8.62 0.59
N GLY A 21 -4.51 -9.55 -0.13
CA GLY A 21 -4.07 -9.44 -1.52
C GLY A 21 -4.96 -10.20 -2.51
N ASP A 22 -6.05 -10.81 -2.05
CA ASP A 22 -6.98 -11.55 -2.90
C ASP A 22 -8.25 -10.71 -3.20
N PRO A 23 -8.44 -10.21 -4.44
CA PRO A 23 -9.61 -9.42 -4.81
C PRO A 23 -10.93 -10.20 -4.79
N SER A 24 -10.88 -11.53 -4.82
CA SER A 24 -12.08 -12.39 -4.74
C SER A 24 -12.72 -12.37 -3.35
N LYS A 25 -11.99 -11.96 -2.32
CA LYS A 25 -12.50 -11.82 -0.97
C LYS A 25 -13.48 -10.64 -0.87
N PRO A 26 -14.74 -10.85 -0.46
CA PRO A 26 -15.76 -9.79 -0.42
C PRO A 26 -15.61 -8.86 0.79
N ILE A 27 -14.40 -8.34 1.02
CA ILE A 27 -14.11 -7.46 2.15
C ILE A 27 -14.63 -6.06 1.85
N GLN A 28 -15.57 -5.61 2.68
CA GLN A 28 -16.26 -4.33 2.57
C GLN A 28 -15.72 -3.30 3.57
N LEU A 29 -16.07 -2.03 3.36
CA LEU A 29 -15.82 -0.97 4.32
C LEU A 29 -16.58 -1.19 5.63
N THR A 30 -15.97 -0.83 6.76
CA THR A 30 -16.68 -0.70 8.03
C THR A 30 -17.66 0.48 7.98
N GLU A 31 -18.56 0.57 8.96
CA GLU A 31 -19.45 1.74 9.06
C GLU A 31 -18.63 3.02 9.27
N GLU A 32 -17.63 2.98 10.14
CA GLU A 32 -16.68 4.09 10.35
C GLU A 32 -15.94 4.45 9.07
N GLY A 33 -15.52 3.43 8.28
CA GLY A 33 -14.91 3.61 6.98
C GLY A 33 -15.81 4.35 6.00
N ARG A 34 -17.11 4.01 5.95
CA ARG A 34 -18.11 4.72 5.13
C ARG A 34 -18.34 6.15 5.60
N GLN A 35 -18.48 6.35 6.92
CA GLN A 35 -18.71 7.69 7.48
C GLN A 35 -17.53 8.64 7.30
N SER A 36 -16.30 8.13 7.30
CA SER A 36 -15.11 8.96 7.07
C SER A 36 -15.07 9.58 5.67
N LEU A 37 -15.68 8.92 4.67
CA LEU A 37 -15.75 9.41 3.30
C LEU A 37 -16.52 10.72 3.17
N SER A 38 -17.59 10.91 3.97
CA SER A 38 -18.39 12.13 3.92
C SER A 38 -17.71 13.32 4.60
N ARG A 39 -16.72 13.10 5.47
CA ARG A 39 -16.04 14.16 6.22
C ARG A 39 -14.78 14.69 5.55
N GLY A 40 -14.06 13.86 4.85
CA GLY A 40 -12.70 14.17 4.34
C GLY A 40 -12.65 14.90 3.00
N TRP A 41 -13.76 14.96 2.25
CA TRP A 41 -13.74 15.36 0.84
C TRP A 41 -14.50 16.65 0.51
N SER A 42 -14.99 17.37 1.50
CA SER A 42 -15.72 18.64 1.31
C SER A 42 -14.89 19.74 0.63
N THR A 43 -13.57 19.61 0.63
CA THR A 43 -12.65 20.62 0.07
C THR A 43 -12.17 20.29 -1.35
N LEU A 44 -12.43 19.08 -1.86
CA LEU A 44 -11.99 18.68 -3.20
C LEU A 44 -13.10 18.90 -4.24
N PRO A 45 -12.74 19.35 -5.45
CA PRO A 45 -13.71 19.60 -6.52
C PRO A 45 -14.14 18.29 -7.19
N LEU A 46 -14.80 17.38 -6.44
CA LEU A 46 -15.23 16.06 -6.93
C LEU A 46 -16.10 16.16 -8.18
N HIS A 47 -16.90 17.23 -8.30
CA HIS A 47 -17.74 17.51 -9.47
C HIS A 47 -16.93 17.77 -10.75
N ALA A 48 -15.65 18.15 -10.63
CA ALA A 48 -14.76 18.37 -11.77
C ALA A 48 -13.99 17.12 -12.19
N VAL A 49 -14.04 16.04 -11.40
CA VAL A 49 -13.36 14.76 -11.71
C VAL A 49 -14.03 14.12 -12.93
N ARG A 50 -13.20 13.79 -13.92
CA ARG A 50 -13.66 13.18 -15.18
C ARG A 50 -13.51 11.66 -15.19
N THR A 51 -12.50 11.15 -14.49
CA THR A 51 -12.20 9.71 -14.49
C THR A 51 -11.98 9.22 -13.07
N TRP A 52 -12.61 8.11 -12.75
CA TRP A 52 -12.42 7.38 -11.50
C TRP A 52 -11.85 6.00 -11.82
N LEU A 53 -10.63 5.73 -11.33
CA LEU A 53 -9.96 4.45 -11.49
C LEU A 53 -9.86 3.76 -10.13
N THR A 54 -9.98 2.45 -10.12
CA THR A 54 -9.87 1.65 -8.90
C THR A 54 -9.33 0.26 -9.21
N SER A 55 -8.84 -0.41 -8.19
CA SER A 55 -8.48 -1.82 -8.27
C SER A 55 -9.72 -2.72 -8.37
N GLU A 56 -9.51 -4.02 -8.56
CA GLU A 56 -10.57 -5.03 -8.57
C GLU A 56 -11.19 -5.28 -7.18
N PHE A 57 -10.58 -4.78 -6.11
CA PHE A 57 -11.02 -5.05 -4.74
C PHE A 57 -12.34 -4.35 -4.38
N PRO A 58 -13.33 -5.08 -3.81
CA PRO A 58 -14.63 -4.51 -3.45
C PRO A 58 -14.54 -3.26 -2.57
N ARG A 59 -13.61 -3.21 -1.61
CA ARG A 59 -13.39 -2.06 -0.73
C ARG A 59 -12.95 -0.79 -1.47
N ALA A 60 -12.14 -0.93 -2.52
CA ALA A 60 -11.69 0.20 -3.33
C ALA A 60 -12.82 0.71 -4.22
N GLN A 61 -13.54 -0.19 -4.87
CA GLN A 61 -14.71 0.14 -5.69
C GLN A 61 -15.82 0.80 -4.85
N GLN A 62 -16.10 0.26 -3.66
CA GLN A 62 -17.07 0.84 -2.74
C GLN A 62 -16.65 2.26 -2.30
N THR A 63 -15.36 2.47 -2.00
CA THR A 63 -14.83 3.80 -1.67
C THR A 63 -15.05 4.78 -2.82
N ALA A 64 -14.67 4.41 -4.04
CA ALA A 64 -14.83 5.25 -5.22
C ALA A 64 -16.31 5.58 -5.48
N SER A 65 -17.20 4.59 -5.45
CA SER A 65 -18.64 4.76 -5.69
C SER A 65 -19.29 5.71 -4.68
N LEU A 66 -18.92 5.59 -3.40
CA LEU A 66 -19.44 6.46 -2.34
C LEU A 66 -18.94 7.90 -2.49
N LEU A 67 -17.68 8.11 -2.87
CA LEU A 67 -17.13 9.43 -3.12
C LEU A 67 -17.72 10.09 -4.37
N MET A 68 -17.93 9.31 -5.40
CA MET A 68 -18.48 9.76 -6.68
C MET A 68 -19.99 10.02 -6.60
N GLY A 69 -20.68 9.37 -5.66
CA GLY A 69 -22.14 9.45 -5.52
C GLY A 69 -22.92 8.76 -6.63
N VAL A 70 -22.28 7.85 -7.39
CA VAL A 70 -22.90 7.08 -8.50
C VAL A 70 -22.48 5.61 -8.44
N PRO A 71 -23.20 4.72 -9.15
CA PRO A 71 -22.90 3.28 -9.15
C PRO A 71 -21.51 2.93 -9.66
N ALA A 72 -20.97 1.80 -9.18
CA ALA A 72 -19.65 1.28 -9.55
C ALA A 72 -19.48 1.02 -11.07
N ALA A 73 -20.56 0.88 -11.83
CA ALA A 73 -20.51 0.68 -13.28
C ALA A 73 -19.84 1.84 -14.07
N ALA A 74 -19.68 3.00 -13.42
CA ALA A 74 -18.98 4.14 -14.03
C ALA A 74 -17.47 4.17 -13.72
N LEU A 75 -16.96 3.17 -12.97
CA LEU A 75 -15.53 3.09 -12.60
C LEU A 75 -14.72 2.41 -13.70
N VAL A 76 -13.51 2.90 -13.90
CA VAL A 76 -12.47 2.18 -14.66
C VAL A 76 -11.74 1.25 -13.69
N ILE A 77 -11.85 -0.05 -13.92
CA ILE A 77 -11.17 -1.06 -13.10
C ILE A 77 -9.81 -1.36 -13.73
N ASP A 78 -8.74 -1.18 -12.96
CA ASP A 78 -7.38 -1.49 -13.39
C ASP A 78 -6.71 -2.46 -12.41
N PRO A 79 -6.45 -3.72 -12.80
CA PRO A 79 -5.77 -4.71 -11.98
C PRO A 79 -4.35 -4.29 -11.55
N HIS A 80 -3.70 -3.38 -12.29
CA HIS A 80 -2.41 -2.85 -11.86
C HIS A 80 -2.49 -2.09 -10.53
N LEU A 81 -3.67 -1.59 -10.15
CA LEU A 81 -3.90 -0.91 -8.87
C LEU A 81 -4.22 -1.87 -7.72
N ASN A 82 -4.26 -3.18 -7.94
CA ASN A 82 -4.50 -4.19 -6.90
C ASN A 82 -3.46 -4.11 -5.79
N GLU A 83 -3.88 -4.50 -4.57
CA GLU A 83 -2.96 -4.65 -3.45
C GLU A 83 -1.94 -5.78 -3.73
N LEU A 84 -0.88 -5.82 -2.96
CA LEU A 84 0.16 -6.84 -3.03
C LEU A 84 -0.46 -8.23 -2.79
N ASP A 85 0.00 -9.21 -3.57
CA ASP A 85 -0.28 -10.62 -3.33
C ASP A 85 0.62 -11.11 -2.17
N TYR A 86 -0.01 -11.40 -1.03
CA TYR A 86 0.70 -11.82 0.18
C TYR A 86 0.95 -13.33 0.26
N GLY A 87 0.49 -14.11 -0.73
CA GLY A 87 0.69 -15.57 -0.77
C GLY A 87 0.20 -16.26 0.50
N ALA A 88 1.06 -17.06 1.13
CA ALA A 88 0.75 -17.82 2.35
C ALA A 88 0.36 -16.94 3.56
N PHE A 89 0.63 -15.63 3.52
CA PHE A 89 0.23 -14.70 4.60
C PHE A 89 -1.18 -14.15 4.44
N GLU A 90 -1.89 -14.48 3.34
CA GLU A 90 -3.24 -13.98 3.07
C GLU A 90 -4.20 -14.20 4.25
N GLY A 91 -4.84 -13.12 4.72
CA GLY A 91 -5.75 -13.12 5.86
C GLY A 91 -5.08 -13.13 7.24
N GLY A 92 -3.76 -13.29 7.29
CA GLY A 92 -2.96 -13.25 8.52
C GLY A 92 -2.57 -11.83 8.96
N PRO A 93 -1.93 -11.71 10.14
CA PRO A 93 -1.41 -10.44 10.63
C PRO A 93 -0.31 -9.86 9.73
N PHE A 94 -0.36 -8.56 9.45
CA PHE A 94 0.70 -7.87 8.71
C PHE A 94 2.09 -8.05 9.35
N LEU A 95 2.14 -8.16 10.68
CA LEU A 95 3.40 -8.34 11.40
C LEU A 95 4.12 -9.64 10.98
N GLU A 96 3.40 -10.73 10.73
CA GLU A 96 4.01 -11.99 10.28
C GLU A 96 4.66 -11.83 8.89
N TYR A 97 3.95 -11.17 7.97
CA TYR A 97 4.53 -10.82 6.68
C TYR A 97 5.73 -9.86 6.83
N ALA A 98 5.65 -8.87 7.72
CA ALA A 98 6.74 -7.92 7.95
C ALA A 98 8.01 -8.60 8.49
N VAL A 99 7.88 -9.53 9.43
CA VAL A 99 9.02 -10.33 9.94
C VAL A 99 9.63 -11.20 8.84
N TRP A 100 8.78 -11.81 8.00
CA TRP A 100 9.26 -12.58 6.86
C TRP A 100 9.98 -11.68 5.85
N LEU A 101 9.41 -10.52 5.53
CA LEU A 101 9.97 -9.54 4.60
C LEU A 101 11.35 -9.03 5.06
N ASP A 102 11.50 -8.76 6.37
CA ASP A 102 12.75 -8.32 6.98
C ASP A 102 13.87 -9.36 6.81
N SER A 103 13.51 -10.64 6.98
CA SER A 103 14.47 -11.74 6.89
C SER A 103 14.78 -12.20 5.46
N HIS A 104 13.90 -11.98 4.49
CA HIS A 104 14.05 -12.48 3.12
C HIS A 104 14.30 -11.41 2.07
N GLY A 105 14.04 -10.13 2.41
CA GLY A 105 14.21 -9.00 1.50
C GLY A 105 13.02 -8.77 0.56
N ALA A 106 12.97 -7.56 0.00
CA ALA A 106 11.83 -7.06 -0.74
C ALA A 106 11.65 -7.66 -2.15
N THR A 107 12.66 -8.34 -2.69
CA THR A 107 12.61 -8.98 -4.01
C THR A 107 12.22 -10.46 -3.95
N LYS A 108 12.14 -11.04 -2.75
CA LYS A 108 11.65 -12.41 -2.58
C LYS A 108 10.12 -12.45 -2.64
N ARG A 109 9.60 -13.47 -3.31
CA ARG A 109 8.17 -13.77 -3.33
C ARG A 109 7.83 -14.65 -2.13
N PRO A 110 6.74 -14.37 -1.40
CA PRO A 110 6.25 -15.28 -0.38
C PRO A 110 5.78 -16.60 -1.01
N GLU A 111 5.74 -17.66 -0.22
CA GLU A 111 5.20 -18.93 -0.68
C GLU A 111 3.76 -18.77 -1.18
N GLY A 112 3.45 -19.33 -2.35
CA GLY A 112 2.15 -19.19 -3.00
C GLY A 112 1.87 -17.81 -3.59
N GLY A 113 2.72 -16.81 -3.35
CA GLY A 113 2.57 -15.47 -3.92
C GLY A 113 3.08 -15.37 -5.36
N THR A 114 2.41 -14.56 -6.16
CA THR A 114 2.75 -14.34 -7.58
C THR A 114 3.79 -13.25 -7.79
N GLU A 115 3.97 -12.39 -6.80
CA GLU A 115 4.88 -11.25 -6.87
C GLU A 115 5.61 -11.01 -5.54
N SER A 116 6.76 -10.37 -5.61
CA SER A 116 7.48 -9.81 -4.47
C SER A 116 6.98 -8.39 -4.17
N GLN A 117 7.36 -7.83 -3.01
CA GLN A 117 7.00 -6.44 -2.69
C GLN A 117 7.46 -5.46 -3.79
N ARG A 118 8.68 -5.61 -4.30
CA ARG A 118 9.23 -4.73 -5.34
C ARG A 118 8.55 -4.91 -6.70
N GLU A 119 8.14 -6.14 -7.03
CA GLU A 119 7.36 -6.42 -8.24
C GLU A 119 5.96 -5.81 -8.14
N GLY A 120 5.28 -5.95 -6.99
CA GLY A 120 3.99 -5.34 -6.73
C GLY A 120 4.03 -3.82 -6.81
N ILE A 121 5.03 -3.18 -6.17
CA ILE A 121 5.25 -1.73 -6.28
C ILE A 121 5.43 -1.33 -7.75
N ARG A 122 6.27 -2.03 -8.50
CA ARG A 122 6.49 -1.76 -9.93
C ARG A 122 5.20 -1.84 -10.75
N ARG A 123 4.39 -2.85 -10.50
CA ARG A 123 3.08 -3.03 -11.15
C ARG A 123 2.16 -1.85 -10.83
N MET A 124 2.03 -1.49 -9.56
CA MET A 124 1.18 -0.37 -9.12
C MET A 124 1.61 0.96 -9.73
N LEU A 125 2.93 1.24 -9.77
CA LEU A 125 3.46 2.46 -10.37
C LEU A 125 3.18 2.55 -11.87
N LYS A 126 3.23 1.43 -12.60
CA LYS A 126 2.85 1.38 -14.02
C LYS A 126 1.35 1.68 -14.19
N GLY A 127 0.48 1.17 -13.31
CA GLY A 127 -0.94 1.50 -13.32
C GLY A 127 -1.20 2.99 -13.08
N VAL A 128 -0.49 3.58 -12.11
CA VAL A 128 -0.59 5.04 -11.86
C VAL A 128 -0.14 5.85 -13.07
N LEU A 129 0.93 5.45 -13.76
CA LEU A 129 1.40 6.13 -14.96
C LEU A 129 0.39 5.97 -16.13
N ALA A 130 -0.13 4.77 -16.34
CA ALA A 130 -1.13 4.49 -17.38
C ALA A 130 -2.44 5.27 -17.15
N ALA A 131 -2.77 5.62 -15.91
CA ALA A 131 -3.92 6.44 -15.60
C ALA A 131 -3.89 7.82 -16.29
N LEU A 132 -2.70 8.32 -16.71
CA LEU A 132 -2.57 9.57 -17.47
C LEU A 132 -3.19 9.50 -18.87
N GLU A 133 -3.44 8.32 -19.41
CA GLU A 133 -4.12 8.12 -20.70
C GLU A 133 -5.62 8.45 -20.62
N HIS A 134 -6.18 8.49 -19.40
CA HIS A 134 -7.56 8.87 -19.17
C HIS A 134 -7.73 10.38 -18.97
N PRO A 135 -8.90 10.97 -19.31
CA PRO A 135 -9.15 12.38 -19.10
C PRO A 135 -9.02 12.81 -17.63
N GLY A 136 -8.29 13.90 -17.37
CA GLY A 136 -8.18 14.49 -16.03
C GLY A 136 -9.13 15.67 -15.82
N PRO A 137 -9.33 16.14 -14.58
CA PRO A 137 -8.82 15.58 -13.32
C PRO A 137 -9.32 14.17 -13.07
N ARG A 138 -8.47 13.34 -12.43
CA ARG A 138 -8.80 11.93 -12.15
C ARG A 138 -8.55 11.55 -10.69
N VAL A 139 -9.28 10.54 -10.23
CA VAL A 139 -9.11 9.95 -8.90
C VAL A 139 -8.76 8.48 -9.06
N LEU A 140 -7.71 8.05 -8.36
CA LEU A 140 -7.28 6.67 -8.25
C LEU A 140 -7.51 6.19 -6.81
N VAL A 141 -8.32 5.16 -6.64
CA VAL A 141 -8.54 4.52 -5.34
C VAL A 141 -7.79 3.21 -5.30
N GLY A 142 -6.72 3.19 -4.52
CA GLY A 142 -5.84 2.04 -4.34
C GLY A 142 -5.74 1.60 -2.88
N HIS A 143 -4.56 1.11 -2.52
CA HIS A 143 -4.29 0.39 -1.28
C HIS A 143 -3.12 0.98 -0.51
N GLY A 144 -2.89 0.41 0.68
CA GLY A 144 -1.91 0.90 1.64
C GLY A 144 -0.52 1.04 1.05
N LEU A 145 0.01 0.00 0.42
CA LEU A 145 1.39 -0.02 -0.10
C LEU A 145 1.61 1.07 -1.15
N LEU A 146 0.72 1.23 -2.13
CA LEU A 146 0.85 2.26 -3.15
C LEU A 146 0.92 3.66 -2.54
N ILE A 147 -0.01 3.97 -1.62
CA ILE A 147 -0.08 5.28 -0.97
C ILE A 147 1.17 5.55 -0.13
N SER A 148 1.63 4.55 0.63
CA SER A 148 2.85 4.64 1.44
C SER A 148 4.09 4.94 0.59
N VAL A 149 4.22 4.30 -0.57
CA VAL A 149 5.32 4.56 -1.52
C VAL A 149 5.27 5.97 -2.08
N LEU A 150 4.08 6.46 -2.45
CA LEU A 150 3.92 7.83 -2.97
C LEU A 150 4.13 8.89 -1.88
N LEU A 151 3.73 8.63 -0.63
CA LEU A 151 4.02 9.51 0.51
C LEU A 151 5.52 9.58 0.79
N TRP A 152 6.20 8.45 0.76
CA TRP A 152 7.66 8.42 0.89
C TRP A 152 8.33 9.20 -0.25
N GLN A 153 7.92 9.00 -1.50
CA GLN A 153 8.42 9.77 -2.65
C GLN A 153 8.26 11.29 -2.45
N LYS A 154 7.13 11.71 -1.88
CA LYS A 154 6.84 13.12 -1.62
C LYS A 154 7.74 13.74 -0.55
N SER A 155 8.15 12.96 0.45
CA SER A 155 8.87 13.44 1.64
C SER A 155 10.36 13.14 1.65
N ARG A 156 10.86 12.23 0.78
CA ARG A 156 12.25 11.78 0.80
C ARG A 156 13.26 12.84 0.35
N CYS A 157 14.48 12.71 0.84
CA CYS A 157 15.63 13.41 0.27
C CYS A 157 16.07 12.74 -1.04
N SER A 158 16.79 13.49 -1.91
CA SER A 158 17.13 13.08 -3.29
C SER A 158 17.88 11.74 -3.39
N ASP A 159 18.71 11.41 -2.42
CA ASP A 159 19.60 10.24 -2.45
C ASP A 159 19.19 9.12 -1.49
N GLU A 160 18.00 9.22 -0.91
CA GLU A 160 17.48 8.21 0.00
C GLU A 160 17.13 6.92 -0.75
N ALA A 161 17.70 5.78 -0.31
CA ALA A 161 17.37 4.47 -0.85
C ALA A 161 15.93 4.07 -0.51
N MET A 162 15.28 3.30 -1.41
CA MET A 162 13.92 2.83 -1.18
C MET A 162 13.87 1.92 0.07
N PRO A 163 13.09 2.27 1.10
CA PRO A 163 13.07 1.51 2.34
C PRO A 163 12.33 0.17 2.15
N LEU A 164 12.55 -0.75 3.09
CA LEU A 164 11.80 -1.99 3.16
C LEU A 164 10.39 -1.77 3.70
N PHE A 165 10.26 -0.84 4.65
CA PHE A 165 8.99 -0.43 5.27
C PHE A 165 8.76 1.06 5.01
N PHE A 166 7.54 1.38 4.58
CA PHE A 166 7.12 2.72 4.24
C PHE A 166 6.26 3.35 5.35
N PRO A 167 6.06 4.68 5.35
CA PRO A 167 5.13 5.34 6.25
C PRO A 167 3.72 4.75 6.13
N GLU A 168 2.96 4.74 7.24
CA GLU A 168 1.57 4.28 7.19
C GLU A 168 0.73 5.20 6.30
N ALA A 169 -0.05 4.59 5.41
CA ALA A 169 -0.97 5.30 4.54
C ALA A 169 -2.26 5.65 5.29
N PRO A 170 -2.65 6.93 5.37
CA PRO A 170 -3.93 7.31 5.93
C PRO A 170 -5.08 6.81 5.05
N TYR A 171 -6.25 6.54 5.66
CA TYR A 171 -7.45 6.20 4.92
C TYR A 171 -8.04 7.44 4.27
N VAL A 172 -8.42 7.33 3.01
CA VAL A 172 -9.23 8.34 2.30
C VAL A 172 -8.60 9.73 2.17
N GLU A 173 -7.37 9.90 2.60
CA GLU A 173 -6.63 11.15 2.44
C GLU A 173 -5.92 11.16 1.08
N PRO A 174 -6.22 12.11 0.17
CA PRO A 174 -5.65 12.11 -1.16
C PRO A 174 -4.25 12.71 -1.20
N ILE A 175 -3.37 12.04 -1.92
CA ILE A 175 -2.16 12.67 -2.43
C ILE A 175 -2.54 13.40 -3.71
N VAL A 176 -2.30 14.70 -3.74
CA VAL A 176 -2.61 15.56 -4.89
C VAL A 176 -1.34 15.71 -5.71
N ILE A 177 -1.34 15.23 -6.96
CA ILE A 177 -0.16 15.24 -7.82
C ILE A 177 -0.53 15.94 -9.15
N PRO A 178 0.15 17.05 -9.50
CA PRO A 178 0.03 17.63 -10.83
C PRO A 178 0.44 16.62 -11.90
N ASP A 179 -0.31 16.54 -13.01
CA ASP A 179 -0.03 15.60 -14.09
C ASP A 179 1.38 15.77 -14.69
N ALA A 180 1.95 16.97 -14.62
CA ALA A 180 3.32 17.23 -15.07
C ALA A 180 4.39 16.62 -14.14
N GLU A 181 4.09 16.46 -12.86
CA GLU A 181 5.01 15.90 -11.87
C GLU A 181 4.92 14.36 -11.78
N LEU A 182 3.74 13.81 -12.05
CA LEU A 182 3.49 12.39 -11.88
C LEU A 182 4.49 11.49 -12.63
N PRO A 183 4.81 11.71 -13.92
CA PRO A 183 5.83 10.93 -14.64
C PRO A 183 7.22 11.04 -14.00
N VAL A 184 7.57 12.21 -13.46
CA VAL A 184 8.86 12.44 -12.78
C VAL A 184 8.95 11.57 -11.52
N TRP A 185 7.91 11.58 -10.69
CA TRP A 185 7.85 10.75 -9.49
C TRP A 185 7.93 9.26 -9.82
N ILE A 186 7.13 8.81 -10.79
CA ILE A 186 7.10 7.40 -11.17
C ILE A 186 8.43 6.94 -11.77
N THR A 187 9.07 7.76 -12.63
CA THR A 187 10.39 7.44 -13.19
C THR A 187 11.46 7.33 -12.11
N ALA A 188 11.46 8.23 -11.13
CA ALA A 188 12.39 8.16 -10.01
C ALA A 188 12.21 6.87 -9.19
N LEU A 189 10.97 6.52 -8.85
CA LEU A 189 10.64 5.29 -8.11
C LEU A 189 11.01 4.02 -8.90
N LEU A 190 10.75 3.98 -10.20
CA LEU A 190 11.14 2.85 -11.05
C LEU A 190 12.67 2.70 -11.13
N SER A 191 13.41 3.81 -11.17
CA SER A 191 14.87 3.81 -11.15
C SER A 191 15.43 3.28 -9.84
N ASP A 192 14.77 3.57 -8.70
CA ASP A 192 15.14 3.01 -7.40
C ASP A 192 14.92 1.50 -7.35
N LEU A 193 13.78 1.01 -7.86
CA LEU A 193 13.51 -0.43 -7.97
C LEU A 193 14.55 -1.16 -8.84
N ASP A 194 15.04 -0.52 -9.90
CA ASP A 194 16.10 -1.08 -10.74
C ASP A 194 17.46 -1.09 -10.03
N ARG A 195 17.69 -0.14 -9.15
CA ARG A 195 18.90 -0.07 -8.31
C ARG A 195 18.89 -1.16 -7.25
N ASP A 196 17.77 -1.32 -6.54
CA ASP A 196 17.58 -2.38 -5.54
C ASP A 196 17.85 -3.77 -6.15
N ALA A 197 17.22 -4.07 -7.29
CA ALA A 197 17.41 -5.35 -7.98
C ALA A 197 18.88 -5.63 -8.34
N ARG A 198 19.62 -4.59 -8.76
CA ARG A 198 21.06 -4.72 -9.05
C ARG A 198 21.90 -4.93 -7.80
N GLN A 199 21.58 -4.28 -6.69
CA GLN A 199 22.30 -4.43 -5.42
C GLN A 199 22.11 -5.80 -4.80
N GLU A 200 20.90 -6.33 -4.84
CA GLU A 200 20.63 -7.70 -4.37
C GLU A 200 21.33 -8.75 -5.25
N ALA A 201 21.28 -8.59 -6.58
CA ALA A 201 22.01 -9.47 -7.50
C ALA A 201 23.54 -9.45 -7.24
N ALA A 202 24.07 -8.33 -6.73
CA ALA A 202 25.48 -8.18 -6.36
C ALA A 202 25.80 -8.69 -4.93
N GLY A 203 24.83 -9.27 -4.20
CA GLY A 203 25.05 -9.88 -2.87
C GLY A 203 25.25 -8.87 -1.73
N ARG A 204 24.78 -7.64 -1.87
CA ARG A 204 24.86 -6.62 -0.81
C ARG A 204 23.55 -6.58 0.00
N GLY A 205 23.37 -7.56 0.89
CA GLY A 205 22.33 -7.51 1.92
C GLY A 205 22.76 -6.54 3.04
N GLY A 206 22.03 -5.43 3.21
CA GLY A 206 22.17 -4.54 4.35
C GLY A 206 21.15 -4.89 5.44
N ALA A 207 21.56 -4.92 6.70
CA ALA A 207 20.67 -5.11 7.84
C ALA A 207 19.68 -3.94 7.94
N ALA A 208 18.37 -4.24 7.83
CA ALA A 208 17.32 -3.26 8.04
C ALA A 208 16.86 -3.28 9.50
N ILE A 209 16.72 -2.10 10.11
CA ILE A 209 16.15 -1.94 11.46
C ILE A 209 14.64 -1.82 11.34
N LEU A 210 13.92 -2.77 11.94
CA LEU A 210 12.46 -2.78 12.00
C LEU A 210 11.95 -1.60 12.85
N ARG A 211 11.34 -0.59 12.24
CA ARG A 211 10.54 0.42 12.94
C ARG A 211 9.07 0.04 12.83
N ILE A 212 8.51 -0.47 13.92
CA ILE A 212 7.08 -0.83 13.98
C ILE A 212 6.24 0.44 14.13
N TYR A 213 5.14 0.51 13.38
CA TYR A 213 4.18 1.61 13.33
C TYR A 213 3.54 1.91 14.70
N GLY A 214 3.46 3.20 15.03
CA GLY A 214 2.55 3.72 16.05
C GLY A 214 2.99 3.54 17.50
N GLY A 215 3.86 4.41 18.01
CA GLY A 215 4.19 4.51 19.42
C GLY A 215 5.60 3.98 19.76
N SER A 216 6.36 4.81 20.41
CA SER A 216 7.74 4.56 20.87
C SER A 216 7.91 3.20 21.55
N ALA A 217 8.40 2.23 20.81
CA ALA A 217 9.03 1.06 21.38
C ALA A 217 10.15 0.59 20.42
N VAL A 218 11.38 0.91 20.75
CA VAL A 218 12.55 0.30 20.13
C VAL A 218 12.72 -1.06 20.78
N ALA A 219 12.33 -2.13 20.09
CA ALA A 219 12.70 -3.48 20.50
C ALA A 219 13.95 -3.89 19.74
N THR A 220 15.08 -3.86 20.41
CA THR A 220 16.32 -4.49 19.94
C THR A 220 16.16 -5.99 20.16
N VAL A 221 16.03 -6.78 19.10
CA VAL A 221 16.13 -8.24 19.20
C VAL A 221 17.60 -8.60 19.11
N GLU A 222 18.26 -8.71 20.26
CA GLU A 222 19.52 -9.44 20.36
C GLU A 222 19.24 -10.95 20.21
N SER A 223 19.97 -11.59 19.31
CA SER A 223 19.95 -13.03 19.14
C SER A 223 20.52 -13.72 20.39
N ALA A 224 19.68 -14.12 21.31
CA ALA A 224 20.02 -15.02 22.41
C ALA A 224 19.36 -16.37 22.17
N SER A 225 20.17 -17.35 21.80
CA SER A 225 19.88 -18.77 21.90
C SER A 225 19.75 -19.16 23.37
N HIS A 226 18.51 -19.19 23.88
CA HIS A 226 18.16 -19.93 25.11
C HIS A 226 16.66 -20.22 25.10
N SER A 227 16.32 -21.49 25.07
CA SER A 227 14.99 -21.99 25.36
C SER A 227 14.71 -21.80 26.86
N PRO A 228 13.57 -21.24 27.26
CA PRO A 228 13.05 -21.43 28.60
C PRO A 228 11.94 -22.48 28.58
N ASP A 229 12.01 -23.37 29.55
CA ASP A 229 11.01 -24.37 29.91
C ASP A 229 9.62 -23.75 30.19
N LEU A 230 8.62 -24.33 29.56
CA LEU A 230 7.20 -24.12 29.85
C LEU A 230 6.83 -24.75 31.18
N LYS A 231 6.95 -24.04 32.30
CA LYS A 231 6.24 -24.28 33.55
C LYS A 231 6.15 -22.98 34.32
N ASP A 232 4.92 -22.64 34.72
CA ASP A 232 4.47 -21.52 35.55
C ASP A 232 3.83 -20.31 34.84
N LEU A 233 2.55 -20.51 34.51
CA LEU A 233 1.58 -19.41 34.41
C LEU A 233 0.46 -19.66 35.43
N PRO A 234 0.14 -18.74 36.37
CA PRO A 234 -1.02 -18.86 37.26
C PRO A 234 -2.29 -18.51 36.49
N HIS A 235 -3.34 -19.31 36.79
CA HIS A 235 -4.71 -19.06 36.37
C HIS A 235 -5.29 -17.82 37.09
N ALA A 236 -5.88 -16.90 36.35
CA ALA A 236 -7.03 -16.07 36.69
C ALA A 236 -7.63 -15.50 35.38
#